data_81ddd7ceef2ccb6c75bd4d1435fd51ea
#
_entry.id   81ddd7ceef2ccb6c75bd4d1435fd51ea
#
_cell.length_a   1.000
_cell.length_b   1.000
_cell.length_c   1.000
_cell.angle_alpha   90.00
_cell.angle_beta   90.00
_cell.angle_gamma   90.00
#
_symmetry.space_group_name_H-M   'P 1'
#
loop_
_entity.id
_entity.type
_entity.pdbx_description
1 polymer ?
#
loop_
_entity_poly.entity_id
_entity_poly.type
_entity_poly.pdbx_seq_one_letter_code
_entity_poly.pdbx_strand_id
1 'polypeptide(L)'
;MRIARLISNGRTMAGVVNDSTVDEVDVTLRELLVLAAAGREVNPGQAVRERGHQLDDVTLASPLVPDAGRVFCVGINYLAHQQESADAFVADVPTKPIIFLKNPSAMASPHADLHLWASVSTSFDWEVELGVVIGASGYRVQRDQAWDLVAGYTVVNDITARDLQQEHVQWCLGKNVEHATPVGPWVVSRNEIGIDPDLELTLRVNGEVKQRGRTSSLIFDIPTLIETISRVTTLHPGDLIATGTPAGVGFKRTPPEFLRHGDVVETTVEGIGTLCNRVVANG
;
A
#
# COMPACT_ATOMS: atom_id res chain seq x y z
N MET A 1 3.92 17.22 2.79
CA MET A 1 4.85 16.89 1.68
C MET A 1 4.42 15.58 1.03
N ARG A 2 4.30 15.56 -0.31
CA ARG A 2 3.95 14.37 -1.09
C ARG A 2 5.17 13.88 -1.85
N ILE A 3 5.64 12.69 -1.51
CA ILE A 3 6.89 12.11 -2.01
C ILE A 3 6.55 11.11 -3.12
N ALA A 4 7.03 11.36 -4.33
CA ALA A 4 6.82 10.51 -5.50
C ALA A 4 8.12 9.88 -6.00
N ARG A 5 7.97 8.76 -6.69
CA ARG A 5 9.01 8.18 -7.53
C ARG A 5 8.58 8.32 -8.98
N LEU A 6 9.45 8.91 -9.77
CA LEU A 6 9.18 9.29 -11.16
C LEU A 6 10.04 8.48 -12.13
N ILE A 7 9.49 8.22 -13.31
CA ILE A 7 10.26 7.74 -14.45
C ILE A 7 10.13 8.78 -15.55
N SER A 8 11.25 9.38 -15.93
CA SER A 8 11.33 10.29 -17.07
C SER A 8 12.57 9.95 -17.91
N ASN A 9 12.42 9.87 -19.22
CA ASN A 9 13.51 9.54 -20.14
C ASN A 9 14.32 8.28 -19.75
N GLY A 10 13.65 7.24 -19.24
CA GLY A 10 14.27 6.00 -18.77
C GLY A 10 15.06 6.11 -17.47
N ARG A 11 15.04 7.25 -16.79
CA ARG A 11 15.66 7.46 -15.48
C ARG A 11 14.59 7.46 -14.39
N THR A 12 14.92 6.81 -13.29
CA THR A 12 14.09 6.83 -12.07
C THR A 12 14.62 7.90 -11.12
N MET A 13 13.72 8.73 -10.60
CA MET A 13 14.05 9.89 -9.78
C MET A 13 13.09 10.01 -8.60
N ALA A 14 13.53 10.67 -7.54
CA ALA A 14 12.66 11.11 -6.46
C ALA A 14 12.10 12.51 -6.76
N GLY A 15 10.87 12.76 -6.35
CA GLY A 15 10.23 14.05 -6.54
C GLY A 15 9.31 14.43 -5.39
N VAL A 16 9.05 15.73 -5.29
CA VAL A 16 8.06 16.30 -4.38
C VAL A 16 6.92 16.86 -5.20
N VAL A 17 5.71 16.34 -4.95
CA VAL A 17 4.50 16.73 -5.67
C VAL A 17 3.91 18.00 -5.05
N ASN A 18 3.60 18.99 -5.90
CA ASN A 18 2.96 20.24 -5.58
C ASN A 18 1.74 20.42 -6.49
N ASP A 19 0.55 20.12 -5.97
CA ASP A 19 -0.73 20.13 -6.71
C ASP A 19 -0.66 19.35 -8.04
N SER A 20 -0.57 20.03 -9.18
CA SER A 20 -0.50 19.44 -10.52
C SER A 20 0.92 19.28 -11.07
N THR A 21 1.93 19.64 -10.29
CA THR A 21 3.34 19.57 -10.71
C THR A 21 4.17 18.72 -9.77
N VAL A 22 5.34 18.32 -10.24
CA VAL A 22 6.32 17.63 -9.41
C VAL A 22 7.70 18.25 -9.63
N ASP A 23 8.40 18.51 -8.54
CA ASP A 23 9.78 18.97 -8.54
C ASP A 23 10.72 17.76 -8.38
N GLU A 24 11.62 17.57 -9.35
CA GLU A 24 12.71 16.58 -9.22
C GLU A 24 13.68 17.04 -8.14
N VAL A 25 14.06 16.13 -7.24
CA VAL A 25 14.98 16.44 -6.15
C VAL A 25 16.26 15.60 -6.24
N ASP A 26 17.38 16.21 -5.85
CA ASP A 26 18.72 15.60 -5.88
C ASP A 26 19.04 14.88 -4.55
N VAL A 27 18.03 14.20 -4.02
CA VAL A 27 18.11 13.34 -2.84
C VAL A 27 17.38 12.03 -3.12
N THR A 28 17.80 10.97 -2.46
CA THR A 28 17.18 9.66 -2.64
C THR A 28 15.77 9.62 -2.02
N LEU A 29 14.93 8.71 -2.53
CA LEU A 29 13.62 8.46 -1.95
C LEU A 29 13.72 8.12 -0.45
N ARG A 30 14.73 7.33 -0.05
CA ARG A 30 14.98 6.97 1.36
C ARG A 30 15.27 8.21 2.22
N GLU A 31 16.08 9.13 1.73
CA GLU A 31 16.37 10.40 2.44
C GLU A 31 15.11 11.25 2.60
N LEU A 32 14.22 11.28 1.59
CA LEU A 32 12.92 11.95 1.71
C LEU A 32 12.05 11.33 2.79
N LEU A 33 12.01 10.00 2.88
CA LEU A 33 11.25 9.30 3.92
C LEU A 33 11.81 9.58 5.32
N VAL A 34 13.14 9.63 5.47
CA VAL A 34 13.81 10.00 6.73
C VAL A 34 13.48 11.44 7.13
N LEU A 35 13.51 12.37 6.19
CA LEU A 35 13.11 13.76 6.45
C LEU A 35 11.65 13.85 6.89
N ALA A 36 10.75 13.15 6.21
CA ALA A 36 9.32 13.13 6.54
C ALA A 36 9.05 12.57 7.95
N ALA A 37 9.73 11.48 8.34
CA ALA A 37 9.60 10.92 9.70
C ALA A 37 10.12 11.88 10.77
N ALA A 38 11.16 12.65 10.46
CA ALA A 38 11.70 13.70 11.34
C ALA A 38 10.83 14.98 11.37
N GLY A 39 9.70 15.01 10.67
CA GLY A 39 8.84 16.19 10.56
C GLY A 39 9.46 17.32 9.74
N ARG A 40 10.41 17.02 8.86
CA ARG A 40 11.17 17.99 8.06
C ARG A 40 10.76 17.93 6.60
N GLU A 41 10.91 19.03 5.91
CA GLU A 41 10.69 19.15 4.46
C GLU A 41 12.02 19.30 3.73
N VAL A 42 12.00 19.00 2.43
CA VAL A 42 13.13 19.28 1.54
C VAL A 42 13.31 20.79 1.46
N ASN A 43 14.53 21.27 1.65
CA ASN A 43 14.84 22.67 1.41
C ASN A 43 14.83 22.95 -0.11
N PRO A 44 13.84 23.69 -0.64
CA PRO A 44 13.70 23.88 -2.08
C PRO A 44 14.91 24.56 -2.75
N GLY A 45 15.70 25.30 -1.97
CA GLY A 45 16.88 26.02 -2.47
C GLY A 45 18.15 25.16 -2.61
N GLN A 46 18.17 23.97 -2.00
CA GLN A 46 19.38 23.15 -1.93
C GLN A 46 19.24 21.78 -2.61
N ALA A 47 18.03 21.27 -2.75
CA ALA A 47 17.81 19.89 -3.21
C ALA A 47 16.94 19.77 -4.47
N VAL A 48 16.33 20.85 -4.96
CA VAL A 48 15.53 20.80 -6.19
C VAL A 48 16.46 20.89 -7.40
N ARG A 49 16.46 19.84 -8.20
CA ARG A 49 17.25 19.74 -9.44
C ARG A 49 16.52 20.37 -10.63
N GLU A 50 15.25 20.04 -10.80
CA GLU A 50 14.39 20.55 -11.85
C GLU A 50 12.98 20.78 -11.31
N ARG A 51 12.34 21.88 -11.71
CA ARG A 51 11.04 22.30 -11.16
C ARG A 51 9.93 22.20 -12.18
N GLY A 52 8.72 21.89 -11.67
CA GLY A 52 7.48 22.15 -12.37
C GLY A 52 7.18 21.21 -13.52
N HIS A 53 7.68 19.97 -13.51
CA HIS A 53 7.16 18.95 -14.43
C HIS A 53 5.66 18.81 -14.19
N GLN A 54 4.85 18.81 -15.24
CA GLN A 54 3.44 18.47 -15.09
C GLN A 54 3.30 17.00 -14.71
N LEU A 55 2.42 16.69 -13.77
CA LEU A 55 2.18 15.30 -13.36
C LEU A 55 1.74 14.40 -14.52
N ASP A 56 1.01 14.97 -15.49
CA ASP A 56 0.56 14.26 -16.67
C ASP A 56 1.69 13.93 -17.66
N ASP A 57 2.82 14.63 -17.58
CA ASP A 57 3.98 14.44 -18.47
C ASP A 57 5.02 13.44 -17.90
N VAL A 58 4.82 12.97 -16.67
CA VAL A 58 5.71 12.02 -16.01
C VAL A 58 5.02 10.71 -15.68
N THR A 59 5.76 9.61 -15.72
CA THR A 59 5.26 8.32 -15.27
C THR A 59 5.55 8.15 -13.77
N LEU A 60 4.49 7.98 -12.97
CA LEU A 60 4.63 7.61 -11.56
C LEU A 60 5.00 6.14 -11.43
N ALA A 61 6.03 5.85 -10.68
CA ALA A 61 6.37 4.49 -10.25
C ALA A 61 5.92 4.28 -8.79
N SER A 62 5.88 3.02 -8.34
CA SER A 62 5.66 2.76 -6.92
C SER A 62 6.62 3.62 -6.10
N PRO A 63 6.13 4.39 -5.11
CA PRO A 63 6.97 5.25 -4.28
C PRO A 63 7.87 4.47 -3.32
N LEU A 64 7.82 3.15 -3.36
CA LEU A 64 8.69 2.25 -2.64
C LEU A 64 9.57 1.50 -3.65
N VAL A 65 10.87 1.48 -3.39
CA VAL A 65 11.83 0.80 -4.28
C VAL A 65 11.91 -0.67 -3.90
N PRO A 66 11.93 -1.60 -4.88
CA PRO A 66 12.06 -3.03 -4.60
C PRO A 66 13.24 -3.39 -3.70
N ASP A 67 14.32 -2.61 -3.77
CA ASP A 67 15.56 -2.85 -3.01
C ASP A 67 15.60 -2.12 -1.66
N ALA A 68 14.55 -1.39 -1.27
CA ALA A 68 14.61 -0.45 -0.17
C ALA A 68 13.86 -0.86 1.09
N GLY A 69 12.97 -1.83 1.04
CA GLY A 69 12.17 -2.18 2.20
C GLY A 69 11.39 -3.47 2.04
N ARG A 70 10.86 -3.95 3.15
CA ARG A 70 9.99 -5.12 3.23
C ARG A 70 8.54 -4.65 3.21
N VAL A 71 7.66 -5.52 2.72
CA VAL A 71 6.22 -5.28 2.73
C VAL A 71 5.58 -6.20 3.76
N PHE A 72 5.30 -5.66 4.94
CA PHE A 72 4.52 -6.32 5.98
C PHE A 72 3.04 -6.10 5.70
N CYS A 73 2.25 -7.16 5.74
CA CYS A 73 0.81 -7.09 5.55
C CYS A 73 0.10 -7.65 6.77
N VAL A 74 -1.10 -7.13 7.04
CA VAL A 74 -1.90 -7.50 8.20
C VAL A 74 -3.19 -8.16 7.74
N GLY A 75 -3.31 -9.46 7.99
CA GLY A 75 -4.54 -10.21 7.69
C GLY A 75 -5.61 -9.95 8.75
N ILE A 76 -6.87 -9.85 8.29
CA ILE A 76 -8.07 -9.77 9.16
C ILE A 76 -7.98 -8.64 10.19
N ASN A 77 -7.81 -7.40 9.72
CA ASN A 77 -7.66 -6.24 10.59
C ASN A 77 -8.88 -5.29 10.61
N TYR A 78 -10.01 -5.71 10.01
CA TYR A 78 -11.30 -5.02 10.10
C TYR A 78 -12.37 -5.98 10.59
N LEU A 79 -13.17 -5.57 11.58
CA LEU A 79 -14.21 -6.44 12.16
C LEU A 79 -15.21 -6.92 11.11
N ALA A 80 -15.68 -6.03 10.23
CA ALA A 80 -16.60 -6.38 9.17
C ALA A 80 -15.99 -7.39 8.18
N HIS A 81 -14.69 -7.28 7.86
CA HIS A 81 -13.98 -8.23 7.02
C HIS A 81 -13.79 -9.58 7.73
N GLN A 82 -13.51 -9.59 9.02
CA GLN A 82 -13.45 -10.81 9.82
C GLN A 82 -14.80 -11.55 9.77
N GLN A 83 -15.91 -10.83 9.98
CA GLN A 83 -17.26 -11.42 9.97
C GLN A 83 -17.64 -12.02 8.61
N GLU A 84 -17.34 -11.34 7.49
CA GLU A 84 -17.61 -11.89 6.15
C GLU A 84 -16.72 -13.09 5.79
N SER A 85 -15.53 -13.22 6.42
CA SER A 85 -14.52 -14.22 6.07
C SER A 85 -14.31 -15.30 7.14
N ALA A 86 -15.13 -15.32 8.18
CA ALA A 86 -14.97 -16.19 9.35
C ALA A 86 -14.98 -17.69 9.00
N ASP A 87 -15.73 -18.09 7.99
CA ASP A 87 -15.80 -19.47 7.50
C ASP A 87 -14.59 -19.90 6.65
N ALA A 88 -13.81 -18.92 6.14
CA ALA A 88 -12.70 -19.17 5.24
C ALA A 88 -11.33 -19.13 5.93
N PHE A 89 -11.16 -18.32 6.96
CA PHE A 89 -9.85 -18.06 7.57
C PHE A 89 -9.83 -18.19 9.09
N VAL A 90 -10.47 -17.26 9.82
CA VAL A 90 -10.42 -17.18 11.28
C VAL A 90 -11.82 -16.96 11.81
N ALA A 91 -12.36 -17.94 12.53
CA ALA A 91 -13.72 -17.91 13.04
C ALA A 91 -13.93 -16.81 14.12
N ASP A 92 -12.92 -16.61 14.99
CA ASP A 92 -12.96 -15.61 16.04
C ASP A 92 -12.17 -14.35 15.68
N VAL A 93 -12.48 -13.23 16.32
CA VAL A 93 -11.69 -12.01 16.19
C VAL A 93 -10.27 -12.26 16.69
N PRO A 94 -9.23 -12.00 15.88
CA PRO A 94 -7.85 -12.23 16.29
C PRO A 94 -7.50 -11.44 17.55
N THR A 95 -6.80 -12.07 18.50
CA THR A 95 -6.27 -11.38 19.70
C THR A 95 -4.86 -10.81 19.49
N LYS A 96 -4.23 -11.14 18.35
CA LYS A 96 -2.91 -10.64 17.92
C LYS A 96 -2.93 -10.41 16.41
N PRO A 97 -2.20 -9.41 15.90
CA PRO A 97 -2.10 -9.19 14.45
C PRO A 97 -1.56 -10.42 13.72
N ILE A 98 -2.22 -10.79 12.63
CA ILE A 98 -1.76 -11.84 11.72
C ILE A 98 -0.83 -11.14 10.71
N ILE A 99 0.48 -11.34 10.85
CA ILE A 99 1.47 -10.67 9.99
C ILE A 99 2.00 -11.66 8.96
N PHE A 100 2.00 -11.24 7.69
CA PHE A 100 2.66 -11.95 6.60
C PHE A 100 3.48 -10.97 5.76
N LEU A 101 4.28 -11.47 4.84
CA LEU A 101 5.12 -10.67 3.96
C LEU A 101 4.68 -10.81 2.51
N LYS A 102 4.72 -9.68 1.80
CA LYS A 102 4.77 -9.66 0.35
C LYS A 102 6.20 -9.37 -0.11
N ASN A 103 6.61 -10.02 -1.17
CA ASN A 103 7.90 -9.76 -1.80
C ASN A 103 7.84 -8.36 -2.47
N PRO A 104 8.88 -7.54 -2.36
CA PRO A 104 8.95 -6.29 -3.13
C PRO A 104 8.73 -6.44 -4.63
N SER A 105 9.08 -7.59 -5.25
CA SER A 105 8.79 -7.87 -6.66
C SER A 105 7.29 -7.99 -6.98
N ALA A 106 6.44 -8.21 -5.98
CA ALA A 106 5.00 -8.19 -6.17
C ALA A 106 4.43 -6.79 -6.36
N MET A 107 5.15 -5.73 -5.99
CA MET A 107 4.68 -4.35 -6.12
C MET A 107 4.57 -3.92 -7.58
N ALA A 108 3.49 -3.21 -7.89
CA ALA A 108 3.22 -2.57 -9.18
C ALA A 108 3.16 -1.05 -9.03
N SER A 109 3.35 -0.34 -10.15
CA SER A 109 3.19 1.11 -10.20
C SER A 109 1.71 1.52 -10.09
N PRO A 110 1.41 2.77 -9.65
CA PRO A 110 0.05 3.22 -9.36
C PRO A 110 -0.92 3.15 -10.53
N HIS A 111 -0.41 3.24 -11.75
CA HIS A 111 -1.20 3.26 -13.00
C HIS A 111 -0.74 2.18 -14.00
N ALA A 112 0.00 1.18 -13.52
CA ALA A 112 0.44 0.08 -14.38
C ALA A 112 -0.73 -0.86 -14.73
N ASP A 113 -0.66 -1.48 -15.90
CA ASP A 113 -1.49 -2.62 -16.22
C ASP A 113 -1.14 -3.81 -15.30
N LEU A 114 -2.15 -4.49 -14.78
CA LEU A 114 -1.99 -5.68 -13.95
C LEU A 114 -2.03 -6.92 -14.84
N HIS A 115 -0.88 -7.51 -15.09
CA HIS A 115 -0.74 -8.73 -15.88
C HIS A 115 -1.07 -9.95 -15.01
N LEU A 116 -2.33 -10.37 -15.02
CA LEU A 116 -2.81 -11.52 -14.26
C LEU A 116 -2.86 -12.75 -15.17
N TRP A 117 -2.04 -13.77 -14.83
CA TRP A 117 -1.89 -14.97 -15.63
C TRP A 117 -2.92 -16.02 -15.25
N ALA A 118 -3.78 -16.43 -16.18
CA ALA A 118 -4.78 -17.48 -15.96
C ALA A 118 -4.14 -18.84 -15.62
N SER A 119 -2.92 -19.08 -16.07
CA SER A 119 -2.11 -20.25 -15.70
C SER A 119 -1.62 -20.23 -14.24
N VAL A 120 -1.68 -19.07 -13.56
CA VAL A 120 -1.33 -18.93 -12.14
C VAL A 120 -2.59 -19.06 -11.28
N SER A 121 -3.65 -18.31 -11.63
CA SER A 121 -4.92 -18.30 -10.91
C SER A 121 -6.04 -17.76 -11.78
N THR A 122 -7.25 -18.22 -11.54
CA THR A 122 -8.48 -17.64 -12.11
C THR A 122 -9.32 -16.88 -11.06
N SER A 123 -8.78 -16.77 -9.83
CA SER A 123 -9.48 -16.23 -8.66
C SER A 123 -8.77 -15.02 -8.07
N PHE A 124 -8.33 -14.10 -8.94
CA PHE A 124 -7.71 -12.83 -8.51
C PHE A 124 -8.75 -11.90 -7.92
N ASP A 125 -8.47 -11.42 -6.71
CA ASP A 125 -9.36 -10.59 -5.91
C ASP A 125 -8.64 -9.32 -5.46
N TRP A 126 -9.41 -8.30 -5.11
CA TRP A 126 -8.97 -6.96 -4.70
C TRP A 126 -9.01 -6.77 -3.19
N GLU A 127 -8.13 -5.91 -2.66
CA GLU A 127 -8.09 -5.52 -1.25
C GLU A 127 -7.53 -4.09 -1.11
N VAL A 128 -8.40 -3.06 -0.93
CA VAL A 128 -7.95 -1.72 -0.61
C VAL A 128 -7.40 -1.65 0.81
N GLU A 129 -6.21 -1.05 0.96
CA GLU A 129 -5.56 -0.90 2.26
C GLU A 129 -4.89 0.48 2.40
N LEU A 130 -4.84 0.98 3.64
CA LEU A 130 -3.90 2.04 3.99
C LEU A 130 -2.50 1.43 4.10
N GLY A 131 -1.55 2.01 3.42
CA GLY A 131 -0.12 1.70 3.57
C GLY A 131 0.55 2.69 4.51
N VAL A 132 1.22 2.21 5.56
CA VAL A 132 2.05 3.01 6.47
C VAL A 132 3.51 2.84 6.08
N VAL A 133 4.17 3.95 5.74
CA VAL A 133 5.57 3.94 5.27
C VAL A 133 6.49 4.33 6.41
N ILE A 134 7.47 3.50 6.67
CA ILE A 134 8.48 3.71 7.71
C ILE A 134 9.58 4.65 7.19
N GLY A 135 9.99 5.63 7.99
CA GLY A 135 11.04 6.59 7.68
C GLY A 135 12.16 6.67 8.71
N ALA A 136 11.99 6.01 9.85
CA ALA A 136 13.06 5.90 10.86
C ALA A 136 13.25 4.45 11.28
N SER A 137 14.50 4.07 11.65
CA SER A 137 14.78 2.72 12.12
C SER A 137 14.34 2.53 13.56
N GLY A 138 13.74 1.36 13.87
CA GLY A 138 13.32 1.03 15.23
C GLY A 138 13.29 -0.47 15.50
N TYR A 139 13.79 -0.86 16.68
CA TYR A 139 13.75 -2.23 17.21
C TYR A 139 13.20 -2.19 18.64
N ARG A 140 12.21 -3.04 18.94
CA ARG A 140 11.50 -3.07 20.23
C ARG A 140 10.88 -1.71 20.61
N VAL A 141 10.29 -1.06 19.63
CA VAL A 141 9.65 0.24 19.78
C VAL A 141 8.40 0.09 20.63
N GLN A 142 8.27 0.95 21.65
CA GLN A 142 7.07 0.98 22.46
C GLN A 142 5.93 1.69 21.71
N ARG A 143 4.69 1.36 22.04
CA ARG A 143 3.50 1.88 21.40
C ARG A 143 3.45 3.42 21.32
N ASP A 144 3.85 4.11 22.36
CA ASP A 144 3.87 5.58 22.46
C ASP A 144 4.94 6.23 21.58
N GLN A 145 5.97 5.47 21.17
CA GLN A 145 7.04 5.91 20.29
C GLN A 145 6.83 5.49 18.81
N ALA A 146 5.77 4.71 18.53
CA ALA A 146 5.56 4.13 17.19
C ALA A 146 5.44 5.19 16.09
N TRP A 147 4.81 6.31 16.38
CA TRP A 147 4.63 7.40 15.42
C TRP A 147 5.94 8.06 14.98
N ASP A 148 7.00 8.00 15.78
CA ASP A 148 8.31 8.54 15.42
C ASP A 148 8.95 7.80 14.23
N LEU A 149 8.51 6.57 13.97
CA LEU A 149 8.98 5.79 12.84
C LEU A 149 8.23 6.09 11.53
N VAL A 150 7.04 6.70 11.59
CA VAL A 150 6.17 6.87 10.43
C VAL A 150 6.61 8.07 9.59
N ALA A 151 7.00 7.84 8.34
CA ALA A 151 7.23 8.89 7.34
C ALA A 151 5.90 9.47 6.82
N GLY A 152 4.94 8.60 6.54
CA GLY A 152 3.66 8.96 5.96
C GLY A 152 2.84 7.76 5.50
N TYR A 153 1.92 8.03 4.59
CA TYR A 153 0.89 7.10 4.18
C TYR A 153 0.81 7.00 2.65
N THR A 154 0.40 5.83 2.16
CA THR A 154 0.19 5.57 0.74
C THR A 154 -1.00 4.64 0.54
N VAL A 155 -1.45 4.47 -0.69
CA VAL A 155 -2.51 3.51 -1.04
C VAL A 155 -1.90 2.19 -1.44
N VAL A 156 -2.50 1.09 -1.03
CA VAL A 156 -2.13 -0.28 -1.42
C VAL A 156 -3.38 -1.00 -1.93
N ASN A 157 -3.22 -1.77 -3.01
CA ASN A 157 -4.18 -2.80 -3.38
C ASN A 157 -3.51 -4.17 -3.25
N ASP A 158 -3.83 -4.90 -2.18
CA ASP A 158 -3.24 -6.22 -1.90
C ASP A 158 -3.91 -7.31 -2.74
N ILE A 159 -3.71 -7.26 -4.08
CA ILE A 159 -4.25 -8.27 -5.00
C ILE A 159 -3.86 -9.68 -4.54
N THR A 160 -4.87 -10.56 -4.52
CA THR A 160 -4.78 -11.90 -3.95
C THR A 160 -5.27 -12.95 -4.93
N ALA A 161 -4.49 -13.99 -5.18
CA ALA A 161 -4.93 -15.21 -5.84
C ALA A 161 -5.57 -16.13 -4.78
N ARG A 162 -6.92 -16.14 -4.70
CA ARG A 162 -7.65 -16.76 -3.59
C ARG A 162 -7.53 -18.29 -3.55
N ASP A 163 -7.50 -18.93 -4.72
CA ASP A 163 -7.26 -20.36 -4.84
C ASP A 163 -5.91 -20.75 -4.21
N LEU A 164 -4.83 -20.08 -4.61
CA LEU A 164 -3.50 -20.31 -4.04
C LEU A 164 -3.42 -19.97 -2.55
N GLN A 165 -4.15 -18.94 -2.11
CA GLN A 165 -4.22 -18.58 -0.70
C GLN A 165 -4.89 -19.66 0.14
N GLN A 166 -5.94 -20.32 -0.39
CA GLN A 166 -6.71 -21.35 0.32
C GLN A 166 -6.06 -22.73 0.26
N GLU A 167 -5.40 -23.06 -0.84
CA GLU A 167 -4.71 -24.35 -1.00
C GLU A 167 -3.50 -24.52 -0.08
N HIS A 168 -2.91 -23.41 0.36
CA HIS A 168 -1.67 -23.41 1.13
C HIS A 168 -1.89 -22.91 2.57
N VAL A 169 -1.26 -23.56 3.55
CA VAL A 169 -1.31 -23.15 4.95
C VAL A 169 -0.74 -21.74 5.14
N GLN A 170 0.31 -21.41 4.38
CA GLN A 170 0.90 -20.07 4.35
C GLN A 170 0.38 -19.30 3.14
N TRP A 171 -0.09 -18.08 3.33
CA TRP A 171 -0.69 -17.25 2.27
C TRP A 171 0.30 -16.76 1.21
N CYS A 172 1.58 -17.07 1.39
CA CYS A 172 2.68 -16.54 0.60
C CYS A 172 2.44 -16.62 -0.92
N LEU A 173 2.05 -17.78 -1.46
CA LEU A 173 1.85 -17.93 -2.90
C LEU A 173 0.65 -17.14 -3.42
N GLY A 174 -0.45 -17.10 -2.67
CA GLY A 174 -1.64 -16.33 -3.05
C GLY A 174 -1.43 -14.80 -2.96
N LYS A 175 -0.43 -14.35 -2.20
CA LYS A 175 -0.14 -12.93 -1.93
C LYS A 175 1.07 -12.37 -2.68
N ASN A 176 1.82 -13.20 -3.42
CA ASN A 176 3.10 -12.79 -4.04
C ASN A 176 3.12 -12.98 -5.57
N VAL A 177 1.98 -12.80 -6.22
CA VAL A 177 1.95 -12.73 -7.69
C VAL A 177 2.74 -11.51 -8.14
N GLU A 178 3.67 -11.71 -9.07
CA GLU A 178 4.62 -10.69 -9.52
C GLU A 178 3.88 -9.52 -10.15
N HIS A 179 4.26 -8.30 -9.79
CA HIS A 179 3.66 -7.03 -10.24
C HIS A 179 2.14 -6.93 -10.08
N ALA A 180 1.55 -7.64 -9.10
CA ALA A 180 0.11 -7.62 -8.86
C ALA A 180 -0.33 -6.77 -7.66
N THR A 181 0.60 -6.06 -6.99
CA THR A 181 0.29 -5.22 -5.83
C THR A 181 0.55 -3.74 -6.13
N PRO A 182 -0.41 -2.99 -6.67
CA PRO A 182 -0.26 -1.55 -6.87
C PRO A 182 -0.02 -0.82 -5.55
N VAL A 183 0.97 0.10 -5.55
CA VAL A 183 1.30 0.95 -4.40
C VAL A 183 1.56 2.38 -4.87
N GLY A 184 0.96 3.37 -4.22
CA GLY A 184 1.15 4.78 -4.55
C GLY A 184 -0.12 5.62 -4.35
N PRO A 185 -0.35 6.68 -5.14
CA PRO A 185 0.52 7.19 -6.21
C PRO A 185 1.81 7.81 -5.68
N TRP A 186 1.81 8.27 -4.44
CA TRP A 186 2.92 8.85 -3.70
C TRP A 186 2.81 8.50 -2.21
N VAL A 187 3.79 8.92 -1.41
CA VAL A 187 3.69 8.92 0.05
C VAL A 187 3.33 10.34 0.49
N VAL A 188 2.20 10.49 1.18
CA VAL A 188 1.83 11.75 1.86
C VAL A 188 2.40 11.73 3.26
N SER A 189 3.21 12.74 3.60
CA SER A 189 3.89 12.79 4.88
C SER A 189 2.90 12.83 6.06
N ARG A 190 3.32 12.26 7.19
CA ARG A 190 2.56 12.29 8.44
C ARG A 190 2.16 13.72 8.85
N ASN A 191 3.02 14.71 8.57
CA ASN A 191 2.72 16.11 8.91
C ASN A 191 1.53 16.68 8.13
N GLU A 192 1.26 16.17 6.92
CA GLU A 192 0.15 16.64 6.08
C GLU A 192 -1.19 15.94 6.45
N ILE A 193 -1.15 14.64 6.72
CA ILE A 193 -2.34 13.84 7.02
C ILE A 193 -2.66 13.85 8.53
N GLY A 194 -1.64 13.90 9.39
CA GLY A 194 -1.79 13.82 10.84
C GLY A 194 -1.38 12.46 11.43
N ILE A 195 -1.53 12.38 12.75
CA ILE A 195 -1.31 11.18 13.55
C ILE A 195 -2.66 10.50 13.76
N ASP A 196 -2.70 9.18 13.62
CA ASP A 196 -3.91 8.34 13.78
C ASP A 196 -5.10 8.85 12.93
N PRO A 197 -4.92 9.00 11.61
CA PRO A 197 -5.92 9.62 10.77
C PRO A 197 -7.13 8.70 10.56
N ASP A 198 -8.34 9.26 10.62
CA ASP A 198 -9.57 8.56 10.21
C ASP A 198 -9.87 8.86 8.75
N LEU A 199 -9.41 7.98 7.86
CA LEU A 199 -9.50 8.11 6.41
C LEU A 199 -10.50 7.11 5.81
N GLU A 200 -11.28 7.53 4.82
CA GLU A 200 -12.11 6.63 4.03
C GLU A 200 -11.25 5.84 3.04
N LEU A 201 -11.48 4.53 2.98
CA LEU A 201 -10.94 3.63 1.96
C LEU A 201 -12.09 3.24 1.02
N THR A 202 -11.88 3.36 -0.28
CA THR A 202 -12.87 2.96 -1.29
C THR A 202 -12.18 2.22 -2.43
N LEU A 203 -12.76 1.10 -2.85
CA LEU A 203 -12.34 0.41 -4.06
C LEU A 203 -13.52 0.26 -5.02
N ARG A 204 -13.26 0.54 -6.30
CA ARG A 204 -14.21 0.37 -7.39
C ARG A 204 -13.65 -0.59 -8.43
N VAL A 205 -14.53 -1.38 -9.00
CA VAL A 205 -14.25 -2.15 -10.22
C VAL A 205 -15.24 -1.70 -11.28
N ASN A 206 -14.74 -1.21 -12.40
CA ASN A 206 -15.56 -0.66 -13.50
C ASN A 206 -16.54 0.44 -13.02
N GLY A 207 -16.10 1.30 -12.09
CA GLY A 207 -16.89 2.38 -11.52
C GLY A 207 -17.86 1.96 -10.40
N GLU A 208 -18.11 0.65 -10.20
CA GLU A 208 -18.97 0.14 -9.12
C GLU A 208 -18.16 0.02 -7.81
N VAL A 209 -18.70 0.56 -6.71
CA VAL A 209 -18.08 0.44 -5.38
C VAL A 209 -18.14 -1.01 -4.90
N LYS A 210 -16.97 -1.61 -4.69
CA LYS A 210 -16.84 -2.98 -4.18
C LYS A 210 -16.48 -3.01 -2.69
N GLN A 211 -15.60 -2.10 -2.24
CA GLN A 211 -15.24 -1.95 -0.83
C GLN A 211 -15.40 -0.51 -0.38
N ARG A 212 -15.78 -0.34 0.88
CA ARG A 212 -15.78 0.95 1.58
C ARG A 212 -15.54 0.70 3.08
N GLY A 213 -14.62 1.43 3.68
CA GLY A 213 -14.30 1.36 5.10
C GLY A 213 -13.60 2.62 5.59
N ARG A 214 -13.30 2.67 6.90
CA ARG A 214 -12.55 3.77 7.51
C ARG A 214 -11.45 3.22 8.40
N THR A 215 -10.30 3.89 8.44
CA THR A 215 -9.15 3.46 9.25
C THR A 215 -9.44 3.43 10.75
N SER A 216 -10.40 4.21 11.23
CA SER A 216 -10.90 4.14 12.62
C SER A 216 -11.55 2.80 12.99
N SER A 217 -11.84 1.93 12.00
CA SER A 217 -12.42 0.60 12.22
C SER A 217 -11.37 -0.54 12.26
N LEU A 218 -10.07 -0.20 12.27
CA LEU A 218 -8.99 -1.17 12.44
C LEU A 218 -9.11 -1.89 13.79
N ILE A 219 -8.99 -3.23 13.80
CA ILE A 219 -8.94 -4.05 15.03
C ILE A 219 -7.64 -3.76 15.79
N PHE A 220 -6.52 -3.73 15.07
CA PHE A 220 -5.20 -3.37 15.58
C PHE A 220 -4.77 -2.08 14.92
N ASP A 221 -4.63 -1.03 15.70
CA ASP A 221 -4.19 0.28 15.23
C ASP A 221 -2.71 0.31 14.82
N ILE A 222 -2.31 1.35 14.12
CA ILE A 222 -0.96 1.52 13.58
C ILE A 222 0.13 1.37 14.64
N PRO A 223 0.05 2.00 15.84
CA PRO A 223 1.02 1.80 16.90
C PRO A 223 1.17 0.35 17.36
N THR A 224 0.06 -0.40 17.47
CA THR A 224 0.08 -1.83 17.82
C THR A 224 0.80 -2.66 16.75
N LEU A 225 0.60 -2.35 15.46
CA LEU A 225 1.27 -3.04 14.37
C LEU A 225 2.79 -2.79 14.41
N ILE A 226 3.21 -1.53 14.57
CA ILE A 226 4.63 -1.14 14.66
C ILE A 226 5.30 -1.80 15.88
N GLU A 227 4.67 -1.74 17.06
CA GLU A 227 5.17 -2.40 18.27
C GLU A 227 5.32 -3.91 18.06
N THR A 228 4.29 -4.56 17.49
CA THR A 228 4.28 -6.01 17.25
C THR A 228 5.40 -6.43 16.30
N ILE A 229 5.57 -5.75 15.18
CA ILE A 229 6.58 -6.08 14.17
C ILE A 229 7.98 -5.77 14.72
N SER A 230 8.18 -4.57 15.28
CA SER A 230 9.48 -4.13 15.76
C SER A 230 10.00 -4.93 16.94
N ARG A 231 9.13 -5.62 17.67
CA ARG A 231 9.51 -6.53 18.76
C ARG A 231 10.40 -7.68 18.32
N VAL A 232 10.23 -8.14 17.06
CA VAL A 232 10.96 -9.31 16.53
C VAL A 232 11.96 -8.95 15.44
N THR A 233 11.78 -7.85 14.72
CA THR A 233 12.68 -7.42 13.66
C THR A 233 12.81 -5.90 13.63
N THR A 234 14.00 -5.39 13.32
CA THR A 234 14.18 -3.94 13.15
C THR A 234 13.37 -3.46 11.93
N LEU A 235 12.53 -2.45 12.10
CA LEU A 235 11.95 -1.70 11.00
C LEU A 235 12.97 -0.70 10.44
N HIS A 236 12.97 -0.49 9.13
CA HIS A 236 13.90 0.41 8.44
C HIS A 236 13.18 1.41 7.53
N PRO A 237 13.77 2.58 7.24
CA PRO A 237 13.23 3.50 6.25
C PRO A 237 13.00 2.80 4.90
N GLY A 238 11.77 2.94 4.39
CA GLY A 238 11.30 2.27 3.18
C GLY A 238 10.51 0.98 3.43
N ASP A 239 10.46 0.43 4.65
CA ASP A 239 9.51 -0.64 4.98
C ASP A 239 8.08 -0.11 4.87
N LEU A 240 7.19 -0.95 4.33
CA LEU A 240 5.75 -0.70 4.21
C LEU A 240 4.98 -1.63 5.15
N ILE A 241 3.98 -1.10 5.82
CA ILE A 241 2.97 -1.89 6.54
C ILE A 241 1.62 -1.65 5.85
N ALA A 242 1.11 -2.64 5.13
CA ALA A 242 -0.24 -2.69 4.60
C ALA A 242 -1.17 -3.12 5.74
N THR A 243 -2.12 -2.25 6.12
CA THR A 243 -2.79 -2.32 7.43
C THR A 243 -4.00 -3.23 7.47
N GLY A 244 -4.32 -3.90 6.37
CA GLY A 244 -5.50 -4.74 6.22
C GLY A 244 -6.62 -4.05 5.46
N THR A 245 -7.55 -4.86 4.97
CA THR A 245 -8.64 -4.45 4.07
C THR A 245 -10.01 -4.48 4.78
N PRO A 246 -10.94 -3.55 4.46
CA PRO A 246 -12.32 -3.61 4.91
C PRO A 246 -13.12 -4.70 4.18
N ALA A 247 -14.37 -4.95 4.62
CA ALA A 247 -15.31 -5.85 3.97
C ALA A 247 -15.60 -5.46 2.50
N GLY A 248 -16.09 -6.43 1.72
CA GLY A 248 -16.48 -6.28 0.31
C GLY A 248 -15.49 -6.90 -0.66
N VAL A 249 -14.63 -7.81 -0.18
CA VAL A 249 -13.74 -8.62 -1.04
C VAL A 249 -14.56 -9.49 -1.99
N GLY A 250 -14.00 -9.73 -3.17
CA GLY A 250 -14.73 -10.39 -4.26
C GLY A 250 -15.09 -11.85 -3.98
N PHE A 251 -14.18 -12.62 -3.36
CA PHE A 251 -14.41 -14.04 -3.10
C PHE A 251 -15.54 -14.33 -2.10
N LYS A 252 -15.93 -13.34 -1.28
CA LYS A 252 -17.05 -13.47 -0.31
C LYS A 252 -18.38 -12.93 -0.84
N ARG A 253 -18.41 -12.42 -2.06
CA ARG A 253 -19.66 -12.01 -2.71
C ARG A 253 -20.51 -13.22 -3.10
N THR A 254 -21.79 -13.01 -3.31
CA THR A 254 -22.70 -14.07 -3.74
C THR A 254 -23.41 -13.65 -5.04
N PRO A 255 -23.04 -14.23 -6.21
CA PRO A 255 -21.93 -15.18 -6.41
C PRO A 255 -20.55 -14.53 -6.21
N PRO A 256 -19.46 -15.32 -5.98
CA PRO A 256 -18.09 -14.78 -5.93
C PRO A 256 -17.71 -14.00 -7.20
N GLU A 257 -17.01 -12.88 -7.01
CA GLU A 257 -16.53 -12.01 -8.08
C GLU A 257 -15.00 -11.97 -8.09
N PHE A 258 -14.40 -12.09 -9.27
CA PHE A 258 -12.96 -12.04 -9.47
C PHE A 258 -12.60 -11.11 -10.63
N LEU A 259 -11.40 -10.54 -10.58
CA LEU A 259 -10.87 -9.66 -11.63
C LEU A 259 -10.75 -10.38 -12.96
N ARG A 260 -11.14 -9.71 -14.02
CA ARG A 260 -11.14 -10.23 -15.41
C ARG A 260 -10.42 -9.29 -16.35
N HIS A 261 -10.01 -9.81 -17.50
CA HIS A 261 -9.43 -9.00 -18.55
C HIS A 261 -10.32 -7.80 -18.91
N GLY A 262 -9.71 -6.62 -18.96
CA GLY A 262 -10.40 -5.37 -19.29
C GLY A 262 -10.98 -4.63 -18.09
N ASP A 263 -11.06 -5.24 -16.91
CA ASP A 263 -11.52 -4.55 -15.70
C ASP A 263 -10.58 -3.37 -15.38
N VAL A 264 -11.18 -2.27 -14.90
CA VAL A 264 -10.48 -1.11 -14.36
C VAL A 264 -10.73 -1.06 -12.85
N VAL A 265 -9.64 -1.11 -12.09
CA VAL A 265 -9.67 -1.10 -10.63
C VAL A 265 -9.19 0.25 -10.14
N GLU A 266 -10.04 0.96 -9.42
CA GLU A 266 -9.72 2.24 -8.78
C GLU A 266 -9.67 2.02 -7.26
N THR A 267 -8.50 2.24 -6.66
CA THR A 267 -8.25 2.03 -5.23
C THR A 267 -7.89 3.37 -4.60
N THR A 268 -8.73 3.88 -3.72
CA THR A 268 -8.63 5.25 -3.18
C THR A 268 -8.52 5.23 -1.67
N VAL A 269 -7.63 6.05 -1.12
CA VAL A 269 -7.62 6.44 0.30
C VAL A 269 -7.72 7.95 0.37
N GLU A 270 -8.70 8.42 1.16
CA GLU A 270 -9.02 9.84 1.37
C GLU A 270 -7.76 10.65 1.73
N GLY A 271 -7.55 11.81 1.10
CA GLY A 271 -6.40 12.69 1.36
C GLY A 271 -5.06 12.21 0.83
N ILE A 272 -4.96 10.96 0.33
CA ILE A 272 -3.72 10.40 -0.20
C ILE A 272 -3.74 10.40 -1.72
N GLY A 273 -4.70 9.69 -2.34
CA GLY A 273 -4.79 9.58 -3.79
C GLY A 273 -5.50 8.32 -4.25
N THR A 274 -5.40 8.05 -5.55
CA THR A 274 -6.05 6.92 -6.21
C THR A 274 -5.06 6.16 -7.08
N LEU A 275 -5.05 4.84 -6.94
CA LEU A 275 -4.44 3.91 -7.90
C LEU A 275 -5.50 3.61 -8.96
N CYS A 276 -5.11 3.56 -10.23
CA CYS A 276 -6.00 3.22 -11.33
C CYS A 276 -5.30 2.21 -12.24
N ASN A 277 -5.73 0.96 -12.18
CA ASN A 277 -5.06 -0.15 -12.85
C ASN A 277 -6.03 -0.89 -13.76
N ARG A 278 -5.61 -1.14 -15.00
CA ARG A 278 -6.34 -2.01 -15.93
C ARG A 278 -5.84 -3.45 -15.76
N VAL A 279 -6.76 -4.40 -15.74
CA VAL A 279 -6.43 -5.82 -15.70
C VAL A 279 -6.18 -6.34 -17.11
N VAL A 280 -5.03 -6.96 -17.31
CA VAL A 280 -4.64 -7.66 -18.54
C VAL A 280 -4.48 -9.14 -18.18
N ALA A 281 -5.51 -9.94 -18.47
CA ALA A 281 -5.40 -11.38 -18.30
C ALA A 281 -4.62 -11.97 -19.49
N ASN A 282 -3.57 -12.70 -19.15
CA ASN A 282 -2.75 -13.42 -20.11
C ASN A 282 -3.11 -14.91 -20.06
N GLY A 283 -3.22 -15.53 -21.23
CA GLY A 283 -3.61 -16.93 -21.39
C GLY A 283 -2.54 -17.94 -20.97
#